data_5d58af19ba0e8be6cabbc04de29d0ee2
#
_entry.id   5d58af19ba0e8be6cabbc04de29d0ee2
#
_cell.length_a   1.000
_cell.length_b   1.000
_cell.length_c   1.000
_cell.angle_alpha   90.00
_cell.angle_beta   90.00
_cell.angle_gamma   90.00
#
_symmetry.space_group_name_H-M   'P 1'
#
loop_
_entity.id
_entity.type
_entity.pdbx_description
1 polymer ?
#
loop_
_entity_poly.entity_id
_entity_poly.type
_entity_poly.pdbx_seq_one_letter_code
_entity_poly.pdbx_strand_id
1 'polypeptide(L)'
;MEQYNDGADRYNRQYGYVVGNPSFILPAMNPHPTIADPDWLGLILQQGKQTNANVSFAGGTPKTKFYAGLAYSNQDGIVKTNAIEKVNFSAKVSHEMASWLEVGTNINGGFLQNNQVPGPNNGATILARATQKRPFDLPYKPNGDYYVGGTEELAYHNPLQILNEEVSKIDNYRLLGSFYTLLKFAKKFTLRSSLYSDISYTYDYLYFNANHPYGLGKGRLIDNSRFTVNNTIDNVLDYNDKFGDFTVSGMLGHSFQKIASRATMIDGNGFPSPAFDVIGVAAQIANTNGSLSEFAMESYFGRGTVAYKDKYSLSAVIRTDGSSKFAPAVRWGVFPSVSLGWNVSNEEFFKSPTTDLKVRLSYGKTGNQENISNYASLPLMSGGLNYGYGVGIGVTSFGNDQLTWESASQYNAGFDLGIKNGKINVIFDVYQKNTDNLLYNRPTPATSGVTSNITNIGSMRNRGVELALNTTFGLGPV
;
A
#
# COMPACT_ATOMS: atom_id res chain seq x y z
N MET A 1 4.21 -6.08 43.61
CA MET A 1 3.50 -5.51 44.77
C MET A 1 4.37 -4.54 45.60
N GLU A 2 5.55 -4.93 46.00
CA GLU A 2 6.45 -4.07 46.74
C GLU A 2 6.67 -2.71 46.04
N GLN A 3 7.02 -2.71 44.76
CA GLN A 3 7.16 -1.47 43.96
C GLN A 3 5.90 -0.62 43.88
N TYR A 4 4.72 -1.26 43.79
CA TYR A 4 3.45 -0.53 43.80
C TYR A 4 3.20 0.12 45.17
N ASN A 5 3.38 -0.64 46.23
CA ASN A 5 3.20 -0.13 47.60
C ASN A 5 4.16 1.00 47.93
N ASP A 6 5.44 0.89 47.50
CA ASP A 6 6.40 1.97 47.60
C ASP A 6 5.99 3.20 46.79
N GLY A 7 5.39 3.02 45.64
CA GLY A 7 4.83 4.10 44.83
C GLY A 7 3.66 4.79 45.51
N ALA A 8 2.71 3.99 46.01
CA ALA A 8 1.55 4.47 46.74
C ALA A 8 1.94 5.25 48.02
N ASP A 9 2.90 4.72 48.75
CA ASP A 9 3.42 5.38 49.95
C ASP A 9 4.14 6.70 49.64
N ARG A 10 4.92 6.73 48.58
CA ARG A 10 5.58 7.98 48.10
C ARG A 10 4.55 9.02 47.68
N TYR A 11 3.53 8.61 46.90
CA TYR A 11 2.48 9.49 46.47
C TYR A 11 1.69 10.06 47.65
N ASN A 12 1.22 9.19 48.57
CA ASN A 12 0.46 9.63 49.73
C ASN A 12 1.26 10.59 50.61
N ARG A 13 2.56 10.31 50.83
CA ARG A 13 3.48 11.21 51.62
C ARG A 13 3.72 12.53 50.91
N GLN A 14 3.89 12.52 49.58
CA GLN A 14 4.11 13.75 48.80
C GLN A 14 2.93 14.72 48.89
N TYR A 15 1.72 14.20 48.92
CA TYR A 15 0.49 15.01 48.93
C TYR A 15 -0.15 15.11 50.33
N GLY A 16 0.47 14.53 51.36
CA GLY A 16 -0.04 14.56 52.72
C GLY A 16 -1.37 13.83 52.90
N TYR A 17 -1.65 12.85 52.05
CA TYR A 17 -2.91 12.08 52.14
C TYR A 17 -2.80 11.04 53.26
N VAL A 18 -3.88 10.93 54.04
CA VAL A 18 -4.02 9.96 55.15
C VAL A 18 -5.23 9.03 54.87
N VAL A 19 -5.25 7.90 55.55
CA VAL A 19 -6.38 6.96 55.49
C VAL A 19 -7.68 7.67 55.78
N GLY A 20 -8.67 7.51 54.89
CA GLY A 20 -9.96 8.23 54.90
C GLY A 20 -10.06 9.41 53.95
N ASN A 21 -8.94 9.87 53.36
CA ASN A 21 -8.97 10.84 52.26
C ASN A 21 -9.34 10.10 50.97
N PRO A 22 -10.29 10.63 50.14
CA PRO A 22 -10.70 9.99 48.88
C PRO A 22 -9.55 9.79 47.89
N SER A 23 -8.48 10.58 47.98
CA SER A 23 -7.29 10.50 47.14
C SER A 23 -6.17 9.65 47.73
N PHE A 24 -6.36 9.07 48.92
CA PHE A 24 -5.37 8.17 49.53
C PHE A 24 -5.32 6.85 48.75
N ILE A 25 -4.14 6.52 48.25
CA ILE A 25 -3.90 5.23 47.58
C ILE A 25 -3.65 4.16 48.63
N LEU A 26 -4.58 3.21 48.75
CA LEU A 26 -4.41 2.06 49.65
C LEU A 26 -3.30 1.14 49.13
N PRO A 27 -2.45 0.60 50.04
CA PRO A 27 -1.51 -0.44 49.66
C PRO A 27 -2.23 -1.64 49.02
N ALA A 28 -1.70 -2.13 47.91
CA ALA A 28 -2.24 -3.33 47.29
C ALA A 28 -1.96 -4.54 48.20
N MET A 29 -3.02 -5.25 48.58
CA MET A 29 -2.90 -6.56 49.22
C MET A 29 -3.07 -7.63 48.12
N ASN A 30 -2.18 -8.63 48.11
CA ASN A 30 -2.36 -9.78 47.24
C ASN A 30 -3.59 -10.56 47.69
N PRO A 31 -4.70 -10.58 46.95
CA PRO A 31 -5.90 -11.31 47.31
C PRO A 31 -5.69 -12.84 47.29
N HIS A 32 -4.57 -13.29 46.68
CA HIS A 32 -4.22 -14.70 46.52
C HIS A 32 -2.73 -14.91 46.89
N PRO A 33 -2.35 -14.80 48.17
CA PRO A 33 -0.95 -14.83 48.62
C PRO A 33 -0.24 -16.18 48.33
N THR A 34 -0.98 -17.21 48.00
CA THR A 34 -0.47 -18.56 47.70
C THR A 34 -0.31 -18.84 46.21
N ILE A 35 -0.71 -17.91 45.32
CA ILE A 35 -0.68 -18.12 43.88
C ILE A 35 0.52 -17.35 43.30
N ALA A 36 1.34 -18.06 42.55
CA ALA A 36 2.50 -17.48 41.84
C ALA A 36 2.05 -16.43 40.83
N ASP A 37 2.88 -15.42 40.63
CA ASP A 37 2.75 -14.38 39.62
C ASP A 37 2.55 -14.99 38.21
N PRO A 38 1.39 -14.83 37.58
CA PRO A 38 1.16 -15.40 36.26
C PRO A 38 2.05 -14.71 35.23
N ASP A 39 2.76 -15.49 34.42
CA ASP A 39 3.47 -14.98 33.27
C ASP A 39 2.46 -14.62 32.14
N TRP A 40 1.86 -13.44 32.24
CA TRP A 40 0.88 -12.95 31.27
C TRP A 40 1.38 -12.89 29.86
N LEU A 41 2.68 -12.58 29.66
CA LEU A 41 3.29 -12.58 28.32
C LEU A 41 3.44 -14.01 27.81
N GLY A 42 3.93 -14.96 28.60
CA GLY A 42 4.05 -16.36 28.21
C GLY A 42 2.69 -17.01 27.92
N LEU A 43 1.60 -16.53 28.56
CA LEU A 43 0.26 -17.03 28.30
C LEU A 43 -0.24 -16.66 26.87
N ILE A 44 0.14 -15.50 26.34
CA ILE A 44 -0.31 -15.00 25.03
C ILE A 44 0.73 -15.16 23.92
N LEU A 45 2.00 -15.35 24.28
CA LEU A 45 3.08 -15.51 23.31
C LEU A 45 3.35 -16.98 22.99
N GLN A 46 3.91 -17.19 21.82
CA GLN A 46 4.38 -18.49 21.31
C GLN A 46 5.65 -18.29 20.50
N GLN A 47 6.34 -19.39 20.25
CA GLN A 47 7.43 -19.37 19.27
C GLN A 47 6.82 -19.31 17.87
N GLY A 48 7.16 -18.24 17.12
CA GLY A 48 6.79 -18.11 15.72
C GLY A 48 7.45 -19.20 14.87
N LYS A 49 6.73 -19.68 13.85
CA LYS A 49 7.20 -20.69 12.90
C LYS A 49 6.96 -20.18 11.49
N GLN A 50 7.87 -20.51 10.59
CA GLN A 50 7.69 -20.20 9.18
C GLN A 50 7.99 -21.44 8.33
N THR A 51 7.07 -21.76 7.43
CA THR A 51 7.22 -22.83 6.45
C THR A 51 7.03 -22.24 5.06
N ASN A 52 8.01 -22.47 4.18
CA ASN A 52 7.92 -22.08 2.78
C ASN A 52 8.22 -23.31 1.91
N ALA A 53 7.35 -23.57 0.95
CA ALA A 53 7.53 -24.60 -0.04
C ALA A 53 7.21 -24.05 -1.43
N ASN A 54 8.02 -24.36 -2.42
CA ASN A 54 7.74 -23.99 -3.79
C ASN A 54 8.16 -25.09 -4.74
N VAL A 55 7.41 -25.22 -5.83
CA VAL A 55 7.73 -26.11 -6.93
C VAL A 55 7.51 -25.33 -8.23
N SER A 56 8.42 -25.48 -9.18
CA SER A 56 8.26 -24.84 -10.48
C SER A 56 8.78 -25.73 -11.60
N PHE A 57 8.16 -25.59 -12.75
CA PHE A 57 8.51 -26.27 -13.98
C PHE A 57 8.70 -25.23 -15.07
N ALA A 58 9.79 -25.30 -15.79
CA ALA A 58 10.06 -24.45 -16.94
C ALA A 58 10.60 -25.31 -18.08
N GLY A 59 10.17 -25.00 -19.29
CA GLY A 59 10.61 -25.72 -20.46
C GLY A 59 10.16 -25.07 -21.75
N GLY A 60 10.43 -25.72 -22.86
CA GLY A 60 9.97 -25.25 -24.15
C GLY A 60 10.79 -25.71 -25.32
N THR A 61 10.43 -25.17 -26.46
CA THR A 61 11.11 -25.29 -27.74
C THR A 61 11.58 -23.89 -28.16
N PRO A 62 12.32 -23.75 -29.28
CA PRO A 62 12.64 -22.41 -29.80
C PRO A 62 11.42 -21.53 -30.05
N LYS A 63 10.27 -22.12 -30.33
CA LYS A 63 9.01 -21.40 -30.61
C LYS A 63 8.08 -21.25 -29.42
N THR A 64 8.14 -22.18 -28.45
CA THR A 64 7.22 -22.18 -27.31
C THR A 64 8.02 -22.21 -26.04
N LYS A 65 7.75 -21.28 -25.11
CA LYS A 65 8.32 -21.27 -23.77
C LYS A 65 7.20 -21.30 -22.76
N PHE A 66 7.37 -22.09 -21.70
CA PHE A 66 6.43 -22.12 -20.60
C PHE A 66 7.10 -22.15 -19.26
N TYR A 67 6.41 -21.64 -18.29
CA TYR A 67 6.74 -21.70 -16.87
C TYR A 67 5.45 -21.94 -16.09
N ALA A 68 5.49 -22.83 -15.10
CA ALA A 68 4.43 -23.02 -14.12
C ALA A 68 5.07 -23.14 -12.74
N GLY A 69 4.51 -22.49 -11.76
CA GLY A 69 4.99 -22.51 -10.38
C GLY A 69 3.85 -22.50 -9.39
N LEU A 70 4.04 -23.19 -8.27
CA LEU A 70 3.18 -23.18 -7.09
C LEU A 70 4.03 -22.88 -5.88
N ALA A 71 3.59 -21.95 -5.03
CA ALA A 71 4.26 -21.61 -3.79
C ALA A 71 3.26 -21.62 -2.63
N TYR A 72 3.66 -22.20 -1.53
CA TYR A 72 2.97 -22.20 -0.25
C TYR A 72 3.85 -21.53 0.79
N SER A 73 3.27 -20.68 1.62
CA SER A 73 3.92 -20.08 2.77
C SER A 73 2.94 -20.02 3.94
N ASN A 74 3.36 -20.55 5.09
CA ASN A 74 2.67 -20.37 6.36
C ASN A 74 3.62 -19.74 7.36
N GLN A 75 3.16 -18.71 8.06
CA GLN A 75 3.91 -18.02 9.10
C GLN A 75 3.02 -17.83 10.32
N ASP A 76 3.32 -18.56 11.39
CA ASP A 76 2.73 -18.34 12.70
C ASP A 76 3.46 -17.18 13.37
N GLY A 77 2.70 -16.19 13.88
CA GLY A 77 3.24 -15.06 14.61
C GLY A 77 3.66 -15.41 16.04
N ILE A 78 4.32 -14.47 16.69
CA ILE A 78 4.72 -14.61 18.11
C ILE A 78 3.55 -14.46 19.09
N VAL A 79 2.44 -13.85 18.68
CA VAL A 79 1.18 -13.85 19.45
C VAL A 79 0.37 -15.06 19.01
N LYS A 80 -0.17 -15.83 19.97
CA LYS A 80 -1.07 -16.96 19.68
C LYS A 80 -2.24 -16.49 18.80
N THR A 81 -2.79 -17.37 17.97
CA THR A 81 -3.83 -17.12 16.97
C THR A 81 -3.41 -16.29 15.76
N ASN A 82 -2.30 -15.54 15.82
CA ASN A 82 -1.81 -14.80 14.65
C ASN A 82 -1.10 -15.74 13.67
N ALA A 83 -1.60 -15.77 12.45
CA ALA A 83 -1.00 -16.57 11.38
C ALA A 83 -1.30 -15.97 10.01
N ILE A 84 -0.36 -16.11 9.09
CA ILE A 84 -0.54 -15.74 7.68
C ILE A 84 -0.27 -16.98 6.82
N GLU A 85 -1.28 -17.41 6.09
CA GLU A 85 -1.18 -18.48 5.10
C GLU A 85 -1.30 -17.90 3.70
N LYS A 86 -0.43 -18.33 2.78
CA LYS A 86 -0.41 -17.89 1.39
C LYS A 86 -0.24 -19.07 0.47
N VAL A 87 -1.07 -19.12 -0.56
CA VAL A 87 -0.91 -20.02 -1.70
C VAL A 87 -0.84 -19.17 -2.95
N ASN A 88 0.20 -19.32 -3.75
CA ASN A 88 0.35 -18.59 -5.00
C ASN A 88 0.63 -19.55 -6.13
N PHE A 89 0.02 -19.32 -7.28
CA PHE A 89 0.37 -20.00 -8.52
C PHE A 89 0.79 -19.00 -9.59
N SER A 90 1.67 -19.42 -10.47
CA SER A 90 2.15 -18.64 -11.61
C SER A 90 2.16 -19.53 -12.84
N ALA A 91 1.65 -19.01 -13.95
CA ALA A 91 1.73 -19.66 -15.24
C ALA A 91 2.11 -18.64 -16.31
N LYS A 92 3.12 -18.94 -17.10
CA LYS A 92 3.57 -18.10 -18.23
C LYS A 92 3.72 -18.99 -19.45
N VAL A 93 3.17 -18.54 -20.56
CA VAL A 93 3.33 -19.21 -21.85
C VAL A 93 3.57 -18.14 -22.91
N SER A 94 4.56 -18.37 -23.77
CA SER A 94 4.74 -17.60 -25.00
C SER A 94 4.94 -18.55 -26.17
N HIS A 95 4.34 -18.20 -27.31
CA HIS A 95 4.42 -19.00 -28.51
C HIS A 95 4.62 -18.12 -29.75
N GLU A 96 5.67 -18.40 -30.51
CA GLU A 96 5.91 -17.80 -31.82
C GLU A 96 5.08 -18.58 -32.86
N MET A 97 3.88 -18.04 -33.16
CA MET A 97 2.94 -18.61 -34.13
C MET A 97 3.51 -18.54 -35.56
N ALA A 98 4.20 -17.42 -35.85
CA ALA A 98 4.92 -17.18 -37.10
C ALA A 98 6.12 -16.27 -36.79
N SER A 99 7.07 -16.17 -37.70
CA SER A 99 8.25 -15.29 -37.53
C SER A 99 7.90 -13.82 -37.27
N TRP A 100 6.70 -13.43 -37.64
CA TRP A 100 6.16 -12.09 -37.48
C TRP A 100 5.12 -11.96 -36.35
N LEU A 101 4.68 -13.07 -35.74
CA LEU A 101 3.62 -13.10 -34.71
C LEU A 101 4.03 -13.96 -33.52
N GLU A 102 4.14 -13.33 -32.36
CA GLU A 102 4.25 -14.00 -31.05
C GLU A 102 3.03 -13.65 -30.19
N VAL A 103 2.50 -14.63 -29.48
CA VAL A 103 1.45 -14.46 -28.48
C VAL A 103 1.94 -14.98 -27.14
N GLY A 104 1.48 -14.35 -26.08
CA GLY A 104 1.85 -14.83 -24.75
C GLY A 104 0.84 -14.43 -23.69
N THR A 105 0.86 -15.21 -22.62
CA THR A 105 0.06 -14.95 -21.42
C THR A 105 0.90 -15.16 -20.19
N ASN A 106 0.59 -14.37 -19.14
CA ASN A 106 1.13 -14.52 -17.81
C ASN A 106 -0.03 -14.40 -16.82
N ILE A 107 -0.23 -15.44 -16.03
CA ILE A 107 -1.29 -15.51 -15.02
C ILE A 107 -0.62 -15.79 -13.68
N ASN A 108 -0.89 -14.94 -12.70
CA ASN A 108 -0.49 -15.15 -11.31
C ASN A 108 -1.75 -15.05 -10.46
N GLY A 109 -2.00 -16.05 -9.67
CA GLY A 109 -3.12 -16.04 -8.74
C GLY A 109 -2.66 -16.40 -7.35
N GLY A 110 -3.40 -15.96 -6.37
CA GLY A 110 -3.07 -16.23 -4.99
C GLY A 110 -4.27 -16.11 -4.06
N PHE A 111 -4.16 -16.85 -3.01
CA PHE A 111 -4.99 -16.78 -1.82
C PHE A 111 -4.11 -16.41 -0.64
N LEU A 112 -4.54 -15.46 0.15
CA LEU A 112 -3.93 -15.08 1.42
C LEU A 112 -5.01 -15.10 2.49
N GLN A 113 -4.76 -15.86 3.55
CA GLN A 113 -5.51 -15.79 4.79
C GLN A 113 -4.64 -15.16 5.86
N ASN A 114 -5.12 -14.12 6.53
CA ASN A 114 -4.43 -13.45 7.62
C ASN A 114 -5.32 -13.46 8.86
N ASN A 115 -5.01 -14.34 9.80
CA ASN A 115 -5.58 -14.30 11.14
C ASN A 115 -4.83 -13.22 11.91
N GLN A 116 -5.49 -12.09 12.14
CA GLN A 116 -4.88 -10.94 12.77
C GLN A 116 -4.76 -11.12 14.28
N VAL A 117 -3.85 -10.37 14.89
CA VAL A 117 -3.81 -10.28 16.35
C VAL A 117 -5.07 -9.56 16.83
N PRO A 118 -5.86 -10.17 17.75
CA PRO A 118 -7.05 -9.54 18.29
C PRO A 118 -6.79 -8.18 18.95
N GLY A 119 -7.77 -7.30 18.86
CA GLY A 119 -7.77 -5.97 19.49
C GLY A 119 -7.94 -4.81 18.51
N PRO A 120 -8.56 -3.70 18.94
CA PRO A 120 -8.95 -2.60 18.06
C PRO A 120 -7.77 -1.84 17.43
N ASN A 121 -6.52 -2.09 17.86
CA ASN A 121 -5.33 -1.43 17.38
C ASN A 121 -4.24 -2.43 16.94
N ASN A 122 -4.59 -3.45 16.18
CA ASN A 122 -3.65 -4.38 15.53
C ASN A 122 -2.58 -4.98 16.48
N GLY A 123 -3.01 -5.58 17.58
CA GLY A 123 -2.15 -6.35 18.46
C GLY A 123 -1.35 -5.57 19.50
N ALA A 124 -1.08 -4.28 19.29
CA ALA A 124 -0.50 -3.45 20.35
C ALA A 124 -1.37 -3.47 21.62
N THR A 125 -2.67 -3.60 21.46
CA THR A 125 -3.63 -3.65 22.56
C THR A 125 -3.47 -4.91 23.42
N ILE A 126 -3.33 -6.10 22.83
CA ILE A 126 -3.24 -7.35 23.60
C ILE A 126 -1.91 -7.43 24.37
N LEU A 127 -0.80 -7.03 23.73
CA LEU A 127 0.51 -6.96 24.39
C LEU A 127 0.52 -5.91 25.50
N ALA A 128 -0.01 -4.72 25.22
CA ALA A 128 -0.11 -3.66 26.24
C ALA A 128 -0.97 -4.13 27.42
N ARG A 129 -2.05 -4.85 27.17
CA ARG A 129 -2.90 -5.38 28.24
C ARG A 129 -2.21 -6.44 29.08
N ALA A 130 -1.43 -7.32 28.45
CA ALA A 130 -0.66 -8.32 29.17
C ALA A 130 0.39 -7.66 30.08
N THR A 131 1.07 -6.59 29.61
CA THR A 131 2.06 -5.86 30.40
C THR A 131 1.46 -4.96 31.49
N GLN A 132 0.18 -4.60 31.38
CA GLN A 132 -0.56 -3.81 32.37
C GLN A 132 -1.21 -4.66 33.48
N LYS A 133 -1.19 -5.99 33.33
CA LYS A 133 -1.73 -6.89 34.36
C LYS A 133 -0.85 -6.85 35.61
N ARG A 134 -1.54 -6.87 36.75
CA ARG A 134 -0.86 -6.89 38.04
C ARG A 134 -0.37 -8.30 38.36
N PRO A 135 0.68 -8.47 39.14
CA PRO A 135 1.23 -9.78 39.51
C PRO A 135 0.25 -10.74 40.19
N PHE A 136 -0.85 -10.22 40.73
CA PHE A 136 -1.88 -10.99 41.44
C PHE A 136 -3.20 -11.11 40.65
N ASP A 137 -3.28 -10.56 39.45
CA ASP A 137 -4.46 -10.78 38.59
C ASP A 137 -4.42 -12.20 38.03
N LEU A 138 -5.46 -12.98 38.28
CA LEU A 138 -5.55 -14.36 37.83
C LEU A 138 -6.10 -14.44 36.40
N PRO A 139 -5.64 -15.38 35.57
CA PRO A 139 -6.20 -15.61 34.26
C PRO A 139 -7.64 -16.09 34.29
N TYR A 140 -7.98 -16.96 35.25
CA TYR A 140 -9.28 -17.63 35.37
C TYR A 140 -9.79 -17.55 36.78
N LYS A 141 -11.13 -17.55 36.92
CA LYS A 141 -11.84 -17.77 38.17
C LYS A 141 -11.86 -19.29 38.53
N PRO A 142 -12.18 -19.67 39.77
CA PRO A 142 -12.29 -21.08 40.16
C PRO A 142 -13.31 -21.90 39.35
N ASN A 143 -14.30 -21.25 38.75
CA ASN A 143 -15.30 -21.87 37.88
C ASN A 143 -14.86 -22.01 36.43
N GLY A 144 -13.64 -21.57 36.06
CA GLY A 144 -13.10 -21.64 34.74
C GLY A 144 -13.36 -20.42 33.84
N ASP A 145 -14.22 -19.49 34.29
CA ASP A 145 -14.44 -18.24 33.55
C ASP A 145 -13.17 -17.34 33.57
N TYR A 146 -13.06 -16.46 32.60
CA TYR A 146 -11.98 -15.46 32.60
C TYR A 146 -12.14 -14.53 33.81
N TYR A 147 -11.02 -14.24 34.47
CA TYR A 147 -10.99 -13.24 35.52
C TYR A 147 -10.95 -11.85 34.90
N VAL A 148 -12.02 -11.10 35.04
CA VAL A 148 -12.13 -9.71 34.63
C VAL A 148 -11.97 -8.86 35.89
N GLY A 149 -10.82 -8.26 36.12
CA GLY A 149 -10.56 -7.45 37.31
C GLY A 149 -11.08 -6.03 37.14
N GLY A 150 -11.94 -5.58 38.08
CA GLY A 150 -12.35 -4.17 38.19
C GLY A 150 -13.38 -3.72 37.15
N THR A 151 -14.24 -2.85 37.58
CA THR A 151 -15.31 -2.25 36.79
C THR A 151 -14.77 -1.36 35.65
N GLU A 152 -15.27 -1.58 34.44
CA GLU A 152 -15.53 -0.58 33.39
C GLU A 152 -14.36 0.00 32.56
N GLU A 153 -13.09 -0.19 32.90
CA GLU A 153 -12.02 0.34 32.06
C GLU A 153 -11.40 -0.74 31.13
N LEU A 154 -11.26 -0.40 29.85
CA LEU A 154 -10.61 -1.20 28.82
C LEU A 154 -9.22 -1.74 29.26
N ALA A 155 -8.53 -1.05 30.16
CA ALA A 155 -7.24 -1.44 30.71
C ALA A 155 -7.26 -2.76 31.52
N TYR A 156 -8.44 -3.18 32.01
CA TYR A 156 -8.56 -4.36 32.87
C TYR A 156 -9.08 -5.61 32.15
N HIS A 157 -9.32 -5.56 30.85
CA HIS A 157 -9.75 -6.74 30.09
C HIS A 157 -8.68 -7.83 30.13
N ASN A 158 -9.13 -9.07 30.27
CA ASN A 158 -8.26 -10.23 30.28
C ASN A 158 -7.71 -10.47 28.86
N PRO A 159 -6.37 -10.41 28.62
CA PRO A 159 -5.82 -10.62 27.29
C PRO A 159 -6.09 -12.03 26.74
N LEU A 160 -6.24 -13.06 27.59
CA LEU A 160 -6.63 -14.40 27.15
C LEU A 160 -8.07 -14.45 26.68
N GLN A 161 -8.98 -13.71 27.34
CA GLN A 161 -10.36 -13.59 26.88
C GLN A 161 -10.43 -12.95 25.50
N ILE A 162 -9.72 -11.83 25.30
CA ILE A 162 -9.64 -11.18 23.99
C ILE A 162 -9.10 -12.16 22.94
N LEU A 163 -8.00 -12.85 23.25
CA LEU A 163 -7.36 -13.80 22.35
C LEU A 163 -8.29 -14.93 21.88
N ASN A 164 -9.16 -15.42 22.77
CA ASN A 164 -9.98 -16.60 22.51
C ASN A 164 -11.41 -16.28 22.07
N GLU A 165 -11.90 -15.07 22.34
CA GLU A 165 -13.29 -14.67 22.07
C GLU A 165 -13.43 -13.64 20.95
N GLU A 166 -12.31 -13.19 20.35
CA GLU A 166 -12.29 -12.37 19.17
C GLU A 166 -11.71 -13.16 17.99
N VAL A 167 -12.41 -13.13 16.86
CA VAL A 167 -11.91 -13.66 15.59
C VAL A 167 -11.73 -12.48 14.62
N SER A 168 -10.50 -12.19 14.27
CA SER A 168 -10.16 -11.17 13.28
C SER A 168 -9.42 -11.83 12.13
N LYS A 169 -10.05 -11.86 10.94
CA LYS A 169 -9.57 -12.62 9.80
C LYS A 169 -9.75 -11.82 8.51
N ILE A 170 -8.71 -11.79 7.70
CA ILE A 170 -8.78 -11.24 6.33
C ILE A 170 -8.43 -12.35 5.35
N ASP A 171 -9.36 -12.64 4.45
CA ASP A 171 -9.15 -13.49 3.29
C ASP A 171 -9.01 -12.60 2.05
N ASN A 172 -7.95 -12.78 1.29
CA ASN A 172 -7.71 -12.06 0.04
C ASN A 172 -7.45 -13.03 -1.10
N TYR A 173 -8.27 -12.92 -2.13
CA TYR A 173 -8.14 -13.65 -3.39
C TYR A 173 -7.71 -12.66 -4.47
N ARG A 174 -6.61 -12.93 -5.18
CA ARG A 174 -6.12 -12.05 -6.23
C ARG A 174 -5.72 -12.84 -7.48
N LEU A 175 -6.14 -12.34 -8.62
CA LEU A 175 -5.80 -12.86 -9.93
C LEU A 175 -5.23 -11.73 -10.79
N LEU A 176 -3.95 -11.86 -11.15
CA LEU A 176 -3.27 -10.98 -12.10
C LEU A 176 -3.09 -11.73 -13.41
N GLY A 177 -3.72 -11.24 -14.45
CA GLY A 177 -3.63 -11.80 -15.79
C GLY A 177 -3.03 -10.80 -16.78
N SER A 178 -2.22 -11.26 -17.69
CA SER A 178 -1.88 -10.51 -18.90
C SER A 178 -1.89 -11.39 -20.12
N PHE A 179 -2.39 -10.85 -21.21
CA PHE A 179 -2.31 -11.42 -22.53
C PHE A 179 -1.66 -10.40 -23.46
N TYR A 180 -0.75 -10.82 -24.33
CA TYR A 180 -0.14 -9.94 -25.30
C TYR A 180 -0.01 -10.59 -26.68
N THR A 181 -0.02 -9.75 -27.67
CA THR A 181 0.40 -10.06 -29.03
C THR A 181 1.57 -9.16 -29.41
N LEU A 182 2.55 -9.73 -30.08
CA LEU A 182 3.73 -9.02 -30.56
C LEU A 182 3.83 -9.27 -32.06
N LEU A 183 3.65 -8.20 -32.84
CA LEU A 183 3.72 -8.20 -34.30
C LEU A 183 5.02 -7.56 -34.75
N LYS A 184 5.86 -8.31 -35.47
CA LYS A 184 7.11 -7.84 -36.07
C LYS A 184 6.90 -7.63 -37.57
N PHE A 185 7.08 -6.43 -38.06
CA PHE A 185 6.87 -6.12 -39.47
C PHE A 185 7.94 -5.16 -40.02
N ALA A 186 8.13 -5.22 -41.32
CA ALA A 186 9.15 -4.43 -42.01
C ALA A 186 10.56 -4.49 -41.35
N LYS A 187 10.89 -5.56 -40.64
CA LYS A 187 12.17 -5.85 -39.95
C LYS A 187 12.56 -4.82 -38.85
N LYS A 188 11.94 -3.66 -38.79
CA LYS A 188 12.31 -2.52 -37.94
C LYS A 188 11.22 -2.13 -36.96
N PHE A 189 10.00 -2.57 -37.20
CA PHE A 189 8.84 -2.22 -36.39
C PHE A 189 8.35 -3.41 -35.57
N THR A 190 7.99 -3.14 -34.35
CA THR A 190 7.36 -4.10 -33.45
C THR A 190 6.14 -3.45 -32.81
N LEU A 191 4.95 -4.01 -33.04
CA LEU A 191 3.71 -3.60 -32.36
C LEU A 191 3.41 -4.61 -31.26
N ARG A 192 3.35 -4.16 -30.04
CA ARG A 192 2.89 -4.93 -28.89
C ARG A 192 1.55 -4.40 -28.42
N SER A 193 0.53 -5.27 -28.44
CA SER A 193 -0.78 -5.02 -27.82
C SER A 193 -0.92 -5.92 -26.62
N SER A 194 -1.22 -5.35 -25.46
CA SER A 194 -1.31 -6.07 -24.18
C SER A 194 -2.61 -5.72 -23.47
N LEU A 195 -3.24 -6.74 -22.89
CA LEU A 195 -4.36 -6.61 -21.95
C LEU A 195 -3.86 -7.09 -20.58
N TYR A 196 -4.01 -6.27 -19.56
CA TYR A 196 -3.74 -6.59 -18.16
C TYR A 196 -5.04 -6.55 -17.38
N SER A 197 -5.22 -7.51 -16.48
CA SER A 197 -6.35 -7.55 -15.57
C SER A 197 -5.86 -7.92 -14.17
N ASP A 198 -6.20 -7.10 -13.18
CA ASP A 198 -5.94 -7.35 -11.76
C ASP A 198 -7.29 -7.38 -11.05
N ILE A 199 -7.69 -8.56 -10.62
CA ILE A 199 -8.95 -8.82 -9.94
C ILE A 199 -8.64 -9.21 -8.51
N SER A 200 -9.20 -8.51 -7.54
CA SER A 200 -9.05 -8.84 -6.12
C SER A 200 -10.40 -8.85 -5.41
N TYR A 201 -10.57 -9.85 -4.56
CA TYR A 201 -11.67 -9.93 -3.60
C TYR A 201 -11.08 -10.04 -2.21
N THR A 202 -11.42 -9.09 -1.35
CA THR A 202 -11.01 -9.08 0.06
C THR A 202 -12.26 -9.26 0.92
N TYR A 203 -12.19 -10.19 1.83
CA TYR A 203 -13.20 -10.45 2.84
C TYR A 203 -12.55 -10.24 4.21
N ASP A 204 -13.05 -9.26 4.97
CA ASP A 204 -12.56 -8.89 6.29
C ASP A 204 -13.67 -9.17 7.30
N TYR A 205 -13.40 -10.11 8.21
CA TYR A 205 -14.33 -10.68 9.17
C TYR A 205 -13.83 -10.39 10.57
N LEU A 206 -14.63 -9.68 11.35
CA LEU A 206 -14.34 -9.35 12.74
C LEU A 206 -15.53 -9.73 13.63
N TYR A 207 -15.37 -10.81 14.39
CA TYR A 207 -16.39 -11.33 15.30
C TYR A 207 -15.95 -11.19 16.75
N PHE A 208 -16.84 -10.67 17.56
CA PHE A 208 -16.74 -10.59 19.00
C PHE A 208 -17.81 -11.50 19.62
N ASN A 209 -17.39 -12.50 20.37
CA ASN A 209 -18.29 -13.35 21.15
C ASN A 209 -19.10 -12.50 22.16
N ALA A 210 -20.26 -13.01 22.62
CA ALA A 210 -21.12 -12.35 23.60
C ALA A 210 -20.38 -12.00 24.91
N ASN A 211 -19.43 -12.85 25.32
CA ASN A 211 -18.63 -12.63 26.54
C ASN A 211 -17.49 -11.67 26.34
N HIS A 212 -17.12 -11.39 25.08
CA HIS A 212 -16.08 -10.42 24.77
C HIS A 212 -16.53 -9.00 25.13
N PRO A 213 -15.65 -8.14 25.68
CA PRO A 213 -16.01 -6.77 26.06
C PRO A 213 -16.68 -5.94 24.96
N TYR A 214 -16.26 -6.14 23.70
CA TYR A 214 -16.85 -5.47 22.53
C TYR A 214 -18.04 -6.21 21.93
N GLY A 215 -18.37 -7.40 22.44
CA GLY A 215 -19.56 -8.17 22.09
C GLY A 215 -20.83 -7.63 22.72
N LEU A 216 -20.72 -6.65 23.63
CA LEU A 216 -21.86 -5.96 24.29
C LEU A 216 -22.85 -6.93 24.98
N GLY A 217 -22.37 -8.06 25.46
CA GLY A 217 -23.21 -9.13 26.09
C GLY A 217 -24.11 -9.88 25.11
N LYS A 218 -24.00 -9.65 23.81
CA LYS A 218 -24.88 -10.21 22.78
C LYS A 218 -24.17 -10.80 21.58
N GLY A 219 -22.84 -10.59 21.50
CA GLY A 219 -22.04 -10.85 20.31
C GLY A 219 -22.20 -9.79 19.23
N ARG A 220 -21.14 -9.54 18.46
CA ARG A 220 -21.10 -8.56 17.37
C ARG A 220 -20.26 -9.11 16.22
N LEU A 221 -20.74 -8.95 15.00
CA LEU A 221 -20.02 -9.29 13.79
C LEU A 221 -19.94 -8.06 12.85
N ILE A 222 -18.73 -7.72 12.43
CA ILE A 222 -18.49 -6.76 11.36
C ILE A 222 -17.99 -7.55 10.17
N ASP A 223 -18.77 -7.53 9.09
CA ASP A 223 -18.54 -8.26 7.86
C ASP A 223 -18.29 -7.26 6.74
N ASN A 224 -17.04 -7.22 6.23
CA ASN A 224 -16.64 -6.32 5.17
C ASN A 224 -16.23 -7.13 3.94
N SER A 225 -16.72 -6.74 2.78
CA SER A 225 -16.25 -7.28 1.51
C SER A 225 -15.89 -6.18 0.53
N ARG A 226 -14.84 -6.42 -0.26
CA ARG A 226 -14.40 -5.52 -1.31
C ARG A 226 -14.00 -6.31 -2.55
N PHE A 227 -14.61 -5.95 -3.67
CA PHE A 227 -14.27 -6.48 -4.99
C PHE A 227 -13.70 -5.36 -5.85
N THR A 228 -12.49 -5.55 -6.37
CA THR A 228 -11.80 -4.57 -7.22
C THR A 228 -11.35 -5.22 -8.51
N VAL A 229 -11.64 -4.55 -9.63
CA VAL A 229 -11.17 -4.92 -10.96
C VAL A 229 -10.40 -3.74 -11.55
N ASN A 230 -9.16 -3.99 -11.96
CA ASN A 230 -8.30 -3.03 -12.65
C ASN A 230 -7.91 -3.64 -14.00
N ASN A 231 -8.40 -3.06 -15.08
CA ASN A 231 -8.07 -3.47 -16.44
C ASN A 231 -7.24 -2.38 -17.12
N THR A 232 -6.17 -2.79 -17.82
CA THR A 232 -5.33 -1.89 -18.61
C THR A 232 -5.11 -2.50 -19.99
N ILE A 233 -5.26 -1.69 -21.02
CA ILE A 233 -4.94 -2.03 -22.42
C ILE A 233 -3.81 -1.11 -22.85
N ASP A 234 -2.70 -1.70 -23.27
CA ASP A 234 -1.55 -0.98 -23.81
C ASP A 234 -1.29 -1.38 -25.26
N ASN A 235 -1.06 -0.39 -26.12
CA ASN A 235 -0.63 -0.59 -27.49
C ASN A 235 0.66 0.23 -27.68
N VAL A 236 1.76 -0.44 -28.02
CA VAL A 236 3.07 0.18 -28.18
C VAL A 236 3.67 -0.23 -29.50
N LEU A 237 3.99 0.76 -30.32
CA LEU A 237 4.72 0.61 -31.58
C LEU A 237 6.16 1.08 -31.38
N ASP A 238 7.10 0.18 -31.52
CA ASP A 238 8.53 0.44 -31.47
C ASP A 238 9.14 0.42 -32.87
N TYR A 239 10.09 1.33 -33.07
CA TYR A 239 10.96 1.42 -34.24
C TYR A 239 12.41 1.47 -33.81
N ASN A 240 13.30 0.66 -34.42
CA ASN A 240 14.74 0.67 -34.17
C ASN A 240 15.50 0.48 -35.47
N ASP A 241 16.47 1.36 -35.71
CA ASP A 241 17.31 1.31 -36.90
C ASP A 241 18.68 1.95 -36.69
N LYS A 242 19.60 1.63 -37.59
CA LYS A 242 20.92 2.21 -37.60
C LYS A 242 21.24 2.77 -39.01
N PHE A 243 21.52 4.07 -39.06
CA PHE A 243 21.85 4.80 -40.27
C PHE A 243 23.31 5.31 -40.22
N GLY A 244 24.24 4.54 -40.75
CA GLY A 244 25.67 4.85 -40.62
C GLY A 244 26.06 4.93 -39.14
N ASP A 245 26.51 6.10 -38.73
CA ASP A 245 26.93 6.38 -37.34
C ASP A 245 25.78 6.72 -36.40
N PHE A 246 24.56 6.84 -36.89
CA PHE A 246 23.39 7.15 -36.09
C PHE A 246 22.61 5.88 -35.70
N THR A 247 22.33 5.72 -34.42
CA THR A 247 21.36 4.76 -33.91
C THR A 247 20.10 5.52 -33.54
N VAL A 248 18.96 5.14 -34.14
CA VAL A 248 17.66 5.80 -33.94
C VAL A 248 16.66 4.81 -33.37
N SER A 249 16.00 5.18 -32.31
CA SER A 249 14.84 4.47 -31.80
C SER A 249 13.66 5.40 -31.60
N GLY A 250 12.46 4.88 -31.90
CA GLY A 250 11.19 5.59 -31.74
C GLY A 250 10.18 4.68 -31.07
N MET A 251 9.26 5.27 -30.31
CA MET A 251 8.15 4.57 -29.70
C MET A 251 6.91 5.46 -29.73
N LEU A 252 5.78 4.90 -30.12
CA LEU A 252 4.45 5.50 -29.97
C LEU A 252 3.59 4.57 -29.15
N GLY A 253 2.86 5.10 -28.19
CA GLY A 253 2.05 4.29 -27.30
C GLY A 253 0.69 4.91 -26.99
N HIS A 254 -0.25 4.04 -26.72
CA HIS A 254 -1.56 4.34 -26.18
C HIS A 254 -1.84 3.40 -25.01
N SER A 255 -2.37 3.93 -23.92
CA SER A 255 -2.75 3.16 -22.74
C SER A 255 -4.14 3.62 -22.28
N PHE A 256 -4.99 2.65 -21.94
CA PHE A 256 -6.28 2.90 -21.29
C PHE A 256 -6.41 2.03 -20.06
N GLN A 257 -6.68 2.65 -18.91
CA GLN A 257 -6.89 1.97 -17.63
C GLN A 257 -8.29 2.28 -17.09
N LYS A 258 -8.97 1.25 -16.57
CA LYS A 258 -10.20 1.40 -15.79
C LYS A 258 -10.10 0.58 -14.51
N ILE A 259 -10.36 1.24 -13.37
CA ILE A 259 -10.47 0.62 -12.05
C ILE A 259 -11.91 0.77 -11.57
N ALA A 260 -12.51 -0.31 -11.11
CA ALA A 260 -13.80 -0.32 -10.45
C ALA A 260 -13.68 -1.08 -9.13
N SER A 261 -14.13 -0.47 -8.04
CA SER A 261 -14.12 -1.06 -6.71
C SER A 261 -15.49 -0.94 -6.07
N ARG A 262 -16.05 -2.08 -5.64
CA ARG A 262 -17.28 -2.15 -4.85
C ARG A 262 -16.95 -2.69 -3.48
N ALA A 263 -17.44 -2.03 -2.44
CA ALA A 263 -17.30 -2.48 -1.06
C ALA A 263 -18.66 -2.51 -0.38
N THR A 264 -18.83 -3.45 0.56
CA THR A 264 -20.00 -3.58 1.41
C THR A 264 -19.54 -3.87 2.82
N MET A 265 -20.16 -3.23 3.80
CA MET A 265 -19.95 -3.47 5.22
C MET A 265 -21.30 -3.68 5.89
N ILE A 266 -21.39 -4.70 6.73
CA ILE A 266 -22.55 -4.99 7.58
C ILE A 266 -22.04 -5.19 9.01
N ASP A 267 -22.63 -4.47 9.96
CA ASP A 267 -22.35 -4.57 11.39
C ASP A 267 -23.62 -5.07 12.09
N GLY A 268 -23.58 -6.32 12.54
CA GLY A 268 -24.71 -6.97 13.21
C GLY A 268 -24.40 -7.32 14.65
N ASN A 269 -25.41 -7.32 15.49
CA ASN A 269 -25.29 -7.73 16.88
C ASN A 269 -26.50 -8.57 17.33
N GLY A 270 -26.38 -9.22 18.51
CA GLY A 270 -27.44 -10.04 19.06
C GLY A 270 -27.44 -11.45 18.47
N PHE A 271 -26.35 -12.18 18.65
CA PHE A 271 -26.24 -13.58 18.23
C PHE A 271 -26.81 -14.51 19.31
N PRO A 272 -27.64 -15.53 18.94
CA PRO A 272 -28.32 -16.40 19.91
C PRO A 272 -27.35 -17.30 20.68
N SER A 273 -26.16 -17.57 20.18
CA SER A 273 -25.11 -18.36 20.81
C SER A 273 -23.77 -18.04 20.17
N PRO A 274 -22.63 -18.19 20.88
CA PRO A 274 -21.28 -18.08 20.30
C PRO A 274 -21.01 -19.03 19.14
N ALA A 275 -21.78 -20.07 18.96
CA ALA A 275 -21.66 -21.02 17.84
C ALA A 275 -22.26 -20.48 16.53
N PHE A 276 -22.97 -19.34 16.57
CA PHE A 276 -23.57 -18.71 15.41
C PHE A 276 -22.83 -17.40 15.12
N ASP A 277 -22.01 -17.41 14.10
CA ASP A 277 -21.13 -16.32 13.71
C ASP A 277 -21.36 -15.83 12.26
N VAL A 278 -22.59 -16.00 11.75
CA VAL A 278 -23.00 -15.53 10.42
C VAL A 278 -24.00 -14.39 10.53
N ILE A 279 -23.84 -13.37 9.69
CA ILE A 279 -24.65 -12.13 9.77
C ILE A 279 -26.15 -12.36 9.68
N GLY A 280 -26.61 -13.42 8.98
CA GLY A 280 -28.02 -13.75 8.80
C GLY A 280 -28.77 -14.15 10.06
N VAL A 281 -28.08 -14.45 11.17
CA VAL A 281 -28.70 -14.78 12.46
C VAL A 281 -28.63 -13.66 13.50
N ALA A 282 -28.01 -12.53 13.13
CA ALA A 282 -27.96 -11.35 13.99
C ALA A 282 -29.38 -10.82 14.25
N ALA A 283 -29.73 -10.58 15.51
CA ALA A 283 -31.04 -10.05 15.91
C ALA A 283 -31.23 -8.60 15.45
N GLN A 284 -30.12 -7.84 15.28
CA GLN A 284 -30.13 -6.44 14.88
C GLN A 284 -28.97 -6.15 13.92
N ILE A 285 -29.25 -5.40 12.86
CA ILE A 285 -28.25 -4.77 12.02
C ILE A 285 -28.02 -3.36 12.55
N ALA A 286 -26.83 -3.15 13.14
CA ALA A 286 -26.47 -1.88 13.78
C ALA A 286 -26.05 -0.83 12.74
N ASN A 287 -25.34 -1.28 11.67
CA ASN A 287 -24.91 -0.39 10.61
C ASN A 287 -24.71 -1.16 9.30
N THR A 288 -24.97 -0.48 8.20
CA THR A 288 -24.64 -0.97 6.86
C THR A 288 -24.02 0.16 6.05
N ASN A 289 -23.01 -0.16 5.27
CA ASN A 289 -22.41 0.78 4.33
C ASN A 289 -22.11 0.06 3.01
N GLY A 290 -22.19 0.80 1.91
CA GLY A 290 -21.87 0.32 0.58
C GLY A 290 -21.27 1.44 -0.27
N SER A 291 -20.31 1.10 -1.10
CA SER A 291 -19.69 2.05 -2.00
C SER A 291 -19.38 1.44 -3.35
N LEU A 292 -19.49 2.26 -4.39
CA LEU A 292 -18.98 1.99 -5.73
C LEU A 292 -18.06 3.15 -6.11
N SER A 293 -16.82 2.83 -6.48
CA SER A 293 -15.85 3.82 -6.90
C SER A 293 -15.24 3.40 -8.23
N GLU A 294 -15.24 4.29 -9.21
CA GLU A 294 -14.67 4.07 -10.53
C GLU A 294 -13.62 5.15 -10.83
N PHE A 295 -12.60 4.74 -11.57
CA PHE A 295 -11.55 5.60 -12.08
C PHE A 295 -11.17 5.14 -13.48
N ALA A 296 -10.93 6.08 -14.39
CA ALA A 296 -10.42 5.80 -15.72
C ALA A 296 -9.32 6.80 -16.09
N MET A 297 -8.32 6.31 -16.81
CA MET A 297 -7.23 7.13 -17.36
C MET A 297 -6.91 6.66 -18.77
N GLU A 298 -6.76 7.61 -19.68
CA GLU A 298 -6.33 7.38 -21.05
C GLU A 298 -5.08 8.18 -21.34
N SER A 299 -4.12 7.58 -22.02
CA SER A 299 -2.79 8.14 -22.22
C SER A 299 -2.30 7.91 -23.64
N TYR A 300 -1.68 8.92 -24.21
CA TYR A 300 -0.94 8.85 -25.46
C TYR A 300 0.48 9.32 -25.22
N PHE A 301 1.48 8.59 -25.74
CA PHE A 301 2.86 8.94 -25.52
C PHE A 301 3.74 8.59 -26.72
N GLY A 302 4.79 9.36 -26.86
CA GLY A 302 5.80 9.14 -27.87
C GLY A 302 7.19 9.43 -27.32
N ARG A 303 8.17 8.64 -27.76
CA ARG A 303 9.58 8.82 -27.46
C ARG A 303 10.40 8.67 -28.73
N GLY A 304 11.36 9.58 -28.92
CA GLY A 304 12.41 9.47 -29.92
C GLY A 304 13.77 9.53 -29.25
N THR A 305 14.67 8.66 -29.64
CA THR A 305 16.07 8.66 -29.17
C THR A 305 16.98 8.56 -30.37
N VAL A 306 18.02 9.42 -30.41
CA VAL A 306 19.06 9.41 -31.41
C VAL A 306 20.42 9.39 -30.71
N ALA A 307 21.26 8.44 -31.07
CA ALA A 307 22.66 8.39 -30.64
C ALA A 307 23.59 8.50 -31.86
N TYR A 308 24.63 9.32 -31.74
CA TYR A 308 25.64 9.51 -32.78
C TYR A 308 27.00 9.04 -32.29
N LYS A 309 27.57 8.04 -32.97
CA LYS A 309 28.88 7.42 -32.68
C LYS A 309 29.08 7.01 -31.22
N ASP A 310 27.99 6.74 -30.50
CA ASP A 310 28.00 6.50 -29.05
C ASP A 310 28.61 7.65 -28.21
N LYS A 311 28.84 8.82 -28.86
CA LYS A 311 29.36 10.05 -28.24
C LYS A 311 28.23 10.92 -27.71
N TYR A 312 27.22 11.17 -28.52
CA TYR A 312 26.11 12.06 -28.22
C TYR A 312 24.81 11.28 -28.22
N SER A 313 23.95 11.53 -27.25
CA SER A 313 22.59 10.98 -27.19
C SER A 313 21.57 12.07 -26.90
N LEU A 314 20.49 12.07 -27.66
CA LEU A 314 19.32 12.93 -27.46
C LEU A 314 18.11 12.01 -27.29
N SER A 315 17.34 12.20 -26.24
CA SER A 315 16.03 11.55 -26.07
C SER A 315 14.99 12.63 -25.81
N ALA A 316 13.88 12.56 -26.54
CA ALA A 316 12.72 13.41 -26.34
C ALA A 316 11.48 12.53 -26.11
N VAL A 317 10.65 12.90 -25.15
CA VAL A 317 9.40 12.23 -24.79
C VAL A 317 8.30 13.27 -24.72
N ILE A 318 7.13 12.92 -25.23
CA ILE A 318 5.89 13.64 -24.98
C ILE A 318 4.84 12.65 -24.50
N ARG A 319 4.12 13.01 -23.44
CA ARG A 319 3.01 12.22 -22.92
C ARG A 319 1.84 13.14 -22.64
N THR A 320 0.65 12.70 -22.98
CA THR A 320 -0.61 13.34 -22.61
C THR A 320 -1.50 12.33 -21.89
N ASP A 321 -2.04 12.71 -20.74
CA ASP A 321 -2.86 11.86 -19.89
C ASP A 321 -4.19 12.54 -19.60
N GLY A 322 -5.28 11.82 -19.83
CA GLY A 322 -6.64 12.24 -19.51
C GLY A 322 -7.19 11.43 -18.35
N SER A 323 -7.56 12.10 -17.25
CA SER A 323 -8.05 11.45 -16.03
C SER A 323 -9.52 11.75 -15.77
N SER A 324 -10.27 10.72 -15.38
CA SER A 324 -11.69 10.86 -14.99
C SER A 324 -11.90 11.62 -13.66
N LYS A 325 -10.84 11.86 -12.88
CA LYS A 325 -10.90 12.66 -11.64
C LYS A 325 -11.17 14.14 -11.89
N PHE A 326 -10.86 14.60 -13.11
CA PHE A 326 -11.00 15.99 -13.54
C PHE A 326 -12.19 16.18 -14.49
N ALA A 327 -12.74 17.37 -14.52
CA ALA A 327 -13.83 17.74 -15.44
C ALA A 327 -13.38 17.65 -16.91
N PRO A 328 -14.31 17.38 -17.86
CA PRO A 328 -13.97 17.16 -19.26
C PRO A 328 -13.10 18.24 -19.91
N ALA A 329 -13.30 19.50 -19.53
CA ALA A 329 -12.58 20.64 -20.11
C ALA A 329 -11.09 20.71 -19.70
N VAL A 330 -10.72 20.14 -18.54
CA VAL A 330 -9.38 20.30 -17.92
C VAL A 330 -8.70 18.98 -17.60
N ARG A 331 -9.26 17.85 -18.04
CA ARG A 331 -8.77 16.52 -17.69
C ARG A 331 -7.44 16.12 -18.32
N TRP A 332 -7.06 16.77 -19.44
CA TRP A 332 -5.87 16.40 -20.17
C TRP A 332 -4.64 17.20 -19.71
N GLY A 333 -3.63 16.50 -19.25
CA GLY A 333 -2.31 17.06 -18.95
C GLY A 333 -1.29 16.69 -20.03
N VAL A 334 -0.35 17.60 -20.34
CA VAL A 334 0.75 17.35 -21.29
C VAL A 334 2.09 17.44 -20.57
N PHE A 335 2.90 16.41 -20.72
CA PHE A 335 4.13 16.17 -19.97
C PHE A 335 5.31 15.88 -20.91
N PRO A 336 5.99 16.94 -21.43
CA PRO A 336 7.17 16.78 -22.26
C PRO A 336 8.41 16.54 -21.40
N SER A 337 9.40 15.81 -21.97
CA SER A 337 10.75 15.74 -21.42
C SER A 337 11.80 15.62 -22.52
N VAL A 338 13.00 16.12 -22.23
CA VAL A 338 14.16 16.01 -23.10
C VAL A 338 15.41 15.73 -22.28
N SER A 339 16.28 14.88 -22.79
CA SER A 339 17.57 14.60 -22.17
C SER A 339 18.69 14.56 -23.21
N LEU A 340 19.82 15.08 -22.82
CA LEU A 340 21.08 15.11 -23.60
C LEU A 340 22.15 14.37 -22.80
N GLY A 341 22.88 13.50 -23.46
CA GLY A 341 24.04 12.81 -22.93
C GLY A 341 25.24 13.00 -23.84
N TRP A 342 26.38 13.32 -23.25
CA TRP A 342 27.67 13.41 -23.94
C TRP A 342 28.67 12.47 -23.26
N ASN A 343 29.08 11.42 -23.98
CA ASN A 343 30.12 10.49 -23.55
C ASN A 343 31.48 11.09 -23.95
N VAL A 344 32.03 11.92 -23.06
CA VAL A 344 33.30 12.62 -23.28
C VAL A 344 34.44 11.61 -23.49
N SER A 345 34.38 10.47 -22.85
CA SER A 345 35.38 9.40 -22.97
C SER A 345 35.52 8.83 -24.39
N ASN A 346 34.48 8.99 -25.23
CA ASN A 346 34.50 8.50 -26.60
C ASN A 346 35.07 9.55 -27.58
N GLU A 347 35.51 10.72 -27.08
CA GLU A 347 36.11 11.76 -27.91
C GLU A 347 37.61 11.50 -28.18
N GLU A 348 38.08 11.90 -29.34
CA GLU A 348 39.47 11.69 -29.72
C GLU A 348 40.46 12.45 -28.84
N PHE A 349 40.04 13.56 -28.25
CA PHE A 349 40.87 14.34 -27.32
C PHE A 349 40.95 13.73 -25.91
N PHE A 350 39.98 12.84 -25.53
CA PHE A 350 39.94 12.21 -24.22
C PHE A 350 40.62 10.86 -24.24
N LYS A 351 41.94 10.83 -24.22
CA LYS A 351 42.73 9.60 -24.35
C LYS A 351 43.07 8.96 -23.00
N SER A 352 42.07 8.57 -22.25
CA SER A 352 42.29 7.82 -21.00
C SER A 352 41.75 6.40 -21.10
N PRO A 353 42.57 5.34 -21.01
CA PRO A 353 42.08 3.97 -21.07
C PRO A 353 41.42 3.52 -19.77
N THR A 354 41.50 4.29 -18.70
CA THR A 354 41.04 3.92 -17.35
C THR A 354 40.03 4.88 -16.74
N THR A 355 39.64 5.92 -17.49
CA THR A 355 38.72 6.95 -17.00
C THR A 355 37.55 7.10 -17.96
N ASP A 356 36.34 7.02 -17.44
CA ASP A 356 35.10 7.27 -18.16
C ASP A 356 34.44 8.54 -17.64
N LEU A 357 34.03 9.44 -18.56
CA LEU A 357 33.33 10.67 -18.23
C LEU A 357 32.10 10.81 -19.13
N LYS A 358 30.95 10.96 -18.53
CA LYS A 358 29.68 11.26 -19.19
C LYS A 358 29.05 12.49 -18.56
N VAL A 359 28.63 13.45 -19.40
CA VAL A 359 27.87 14.63 -18.98
C VAL A 359 26.42 14.46 -19.37
N ARG A 360 25.51 14.88 -18.47
CA ARG A 360 24.06 14.73 -18.62
C ARG A 360 23.35 16.06 -18.39
N LEU A 361 22.36 16.36 -19.23
CA LEU A 361 21.42 17.46 -19.06
C LEU A 361 20.02 16.91 -19.28
N SER A 362 19.08 17.29 -18.45
CA SER A 362 17.69 16.91 -18.67
C SER A 362 16.70 17.97 -18.17
N TYR A 363 15.59 18.02 -18.87
CA TYR A 363 14.38 18.71 -18.48
C TYR A 363 13.21 17.76 -18.59
N GLY A 364 12.30 17.78 -17.62
CA GLY A 364 11.07 16.99 -17.69
C GLY A 364 9.95 17.64 -16.91
N LYS A 365 8.73 17.53 -17.44
CA LYS A 365 7.50 17.89 -16.75
C LYS A 365 6.73 16.62 -16.45
N THR A 366 6.23 16.49 -15.21
CA THR A 366 5.40 15.37 -14.74
C THR A 366 4.10 15.89 -14.14
N GLY A 367 3.02 15.10 -14.27
CA GLY A 367 1.72 15.36 -13.64
C GLY A 367 1.52 14.50 -12.41
N ASN A 368 0.76 15.04 -11.46
CA ASN A 368 0.30 14.32 -10.28
C ASN A 368 -1.21 14.55 -10.09
N GLN A 369 -1.94 13.48 -9.77
CA GLN A 369 -3.38 13.46 -9.45
C GLN A 369 -3.67 12.65 -8.18
N GLU A 370 -2.64 12.31 -7.42
CA GLU A 370 -2.79 11.56 -6.18
C GLU A 370 -3.43 12.41 -5.09
N ASN A 371 -3.94 11.75 -4.05
CA ASN A 371 -4.58 12.38 -2.88
C ASN A 371 -5.88 13.17 -3.17
N ILE A 372 -6.49 12.97 -4.35
CA ILE A 372 -7.84 13.47 -4.64
C ILE A 372 -8.81 12.32 -4.87
N SER A 373 -10.08 12.53 -4.49
CA SER A 373 -11.17 11.60 -4.75
C SER A 373 -11.34 11.33 -6.26
N ASN A 374 -11.81 10.15 -6.62
CA ASN A 374 -12.17 9.82 -8.02
C ASN A 374 -13.27 10.74 -8.58
N TYR A 375 -14.00 11.43 -7.71
CA TYR A 375 -15.11 12.32 -8.04
C TYR A 375 -14.87 13.76 -7.56
N ALA A 376 -13.60 14.17 -7.37
CA ALA A 376 -13.25 15.47 -6.81
C ALA A 376 -13.75 16.68 -7.62
N SER A 377 -13.95 16.53 -8.92
CA SER A 377 -14.50 17.58 -9.79
C SER A 377 -16.03 17.72 -9.67
N LEU A 378 -16.73 16.73 -9.09
CA LEU A 378 -18.17 16.70 -9.02
C LEU A 378 -18.71 17.19 -7.67
N PRO A 379 -19.88 17.89 -7.64
CA PRO A 379 -20.61 18.08 -6.40
C PRO A 379 -21.15 16.73 -5.92
N LEU A 380 -20.94 16.43 -4.63
CA LEU A 380 -21.36 15.17 -4.03
C LEU A 380 -22.38 15.41 -2.93
N MET A 381 -23.33 14.49 -2.84
CA MET A 381 -24.35 14.44 -1.80
C MET A 381 -24.26 13.10 -1.06
N SER A 382 -24.56 13.11 0.24
CA SER A 382 -24.69 11.90 1.06
C SER A 382 -26.09 11.81 1.64
N GLY A 383 -26.61 10.57 1.66
CA GLY A 383 -27.79 10.24 2.46
C GLY A 383 -27.41 10.07 3.94
N GLY A 384 -28.43 9.83 4.78
CA GLY A 384 -28.24 9.58 6.21
C GLY A 384 -28.04 10.85 7.06
N LEU A 385 -28.14 12.03 6.46
CA LEU A 385 -28.13 13.32 7.18
C LEU A 385 -29.56 13.67 7.62
N ASN A 386 -30.11 12.83 8.49
CA ASN A 386 -31.50 12.92 8.92
C ASN A 386 -31.76 14.17 9.75
N TYR A 387 -32.90 14.79 9.54
CA TYR A 387 -33.39 15.92 10.37
C TYR A 387 -34.73 15.52 11.00
N GLY A 388 -34.76 15.53 12.32
CA GLY A 388 -35.91 15.03 13.07
C GLY A 388 -36.19 13.57 12.75
N TYR A 389 -37.41 13.24 12.29
CA TYR A 389 -37.80 11.88 11.88
C TYR A 389 -37.72 11.67 10.35
N GLY A 390 -37.23 12.66 9.59
CA GLY A 390 -37.15 12.58 8.13
C GLY A 390 -35.81 12.11 7.62
N VAL A 391 -35.83 11.31 6.55
CA VAL A 391 -34.62 10.92 5.82
C VAL A 391 -34.08 12.14 5.10
N GLY A 392 -32.80 12.50 5.35
CA GLY A 392 -32.16 13.67 4.81
C GLY A 392 -31.02 13.34 3.84
N ILE A 393 -30.83 14.22 2.87
CA ILE A 393 -29.70 14.25 1.95
C ILE A 393 -29.01 15.59 2.09
N GLY A 394 -27.70 15.60 2.20
CA GLY A 394 -26.90 16.83 2.31
C GLY A 394 -25.71 16.83 1.37
N VAL A 395 -25.28 18.04 1.02
CA VAL A 395 -24.07 18.26 0.21
C VAL A 395 -22.84 17.94 1.06
N THR A 396 -21.97 17.10 0.55
CA THR A 396 -20.70 16.70 1.22
C THR A 396 -19.46 17.22 0.50
N SER A 397 -19.61 17.63 -0.78
CA SER A 397 -18.58 18.30 -1.57
C SER A 397 -19.25 19.25 -2.57
N PHE A 398 -18.70 20.44 -2.74
CA PHE A 398 -19.16 21.36 -3.79
C PHE A 398 -18.67 20.96 -5.18
N GLY A 399 -17.65 20.09 -5.25
CA GLY A 399 -16.93 19.80 -6.47
C GLY A 399 -16.06 20.99 -6.91
N ASN A 400 -15.24 20.76 -7.94
CA ASN A 400 -14.45 21.82 -8.57
C ASN A 400 -14.18 21.44 -10.03
N ASP A 401 -14.92 22.04 -10.95
CA ASP A 401 -14.81 21.79 -12.40
C ASP A 401 -13.54 22.38 -13.03
N GLN A 402 -12.83 23.27 -12.31
CA GLN A 402 -11.53 23.82 -12.71
C GLN A 402 -10.35 23.03 -12.14
N LEU A 403 -10.61 21.98 -11.35
CA LEU A 403 -9.58 21.16 -10.77
C LEU A 403 -8.78 20.45 -11.87
N THR A 404 -7.47 20.65 -11.88
CA THR A 404 -6.55 20.09 -12.89
C THR A 404 -5.31 19.46 -12.26
N TRP A 405 -4.43 18.97 -13.10
CA TRP A 405 -3.19 18.33 -12.71
C TRP A 405 -2.27 19.26 -11.89
N GLU A 406 -1.78 18.78 -10.76
CA GLU A 406 -0.56 19.29 -10.17
C GLU A 406 0.59 18.92 -11.09
N SER A 407 1.49 19.86 -11.41
CA SER A 407 2.59 19.62 -12.34
C SER A 407 3.95 19.99 -11.76
N ALA A 408 4.94 19.14 -11.98
CA ALA A 408 6.31 19.40 -11.56
C ALA A 408 7.22 19.48 -12.77
N SER A 409 7.94 20.61 -12.91
CA SER A 409 8.98 20.82 -13.92
C SER A 409 10.35 20.70 -13.25
N GLN A 410 11.17 19.77 -13.74
CA GLN A 410 12.48 19.50 -13.19
C GLN A 410 13.58 19.73 -14.23
N TYR A 411 14.62 20.42 -13.82
CA TYR A 411 15.88 20.63 -14.55
C TYR A 411 16.97 19.90 -13.78
N ASN A 412 17.80 19.16 -14.49
CA ASN A 412 18.92 18.43 -13.92
C ASN A 412 20.14 18.56 -14.83
N ALA A 413 21.31 18.79 -14.23
CA ALA A 413 22.61 18.77 -14.88
C ALA A 413 23.59 17.98 -14.02
N GLY A 414 24.32 17.05 -14.62
CA GLY A 414 25.23 16.19 -13.86
C GLY A 414 26.30 15.55 -14.72
N PHE A 415 27.21 14.86 -14.05
CA PHE A 415 28.21 14.05 -14.71
C PHE A 415 28.45 12.74 -13.94
N ASP A 416 28.86 11.71 -14.69
CA ASP A 416 29.32 10.44 -14.20
C ASP A 416 30.80 10.29 -14.54
N LEU A 417 31.64 10.10 -13.51
CA LEU A 417 33.10 9.96 -13.68
C LEU A 417 33.55 8.64 -13.07
N GLY A 418 33.99 7.71 -13.91
CA GLY A 418 34.65 6.49 -13.53
C GLY A 418 36.16 6.60 -13.64
N ILE A 419 36.90 6.24 -12.61
CA ILE A 419 38.37 6.28 -12.57
C ILE A 419 38.93 4.89 -12.25
N LYS A 420 40.08 4.55 -12.81
CA LYS A 420 40.76 3.28 -12.64
C LYS A 420 39.86 2.07 -13.01
N ASN A 421 39.26 2.12 -14.20
CA ASN A 421 38.34 1.10 -14.71
C ASN A 421 37.13 0.87 -13.78
N GLY A 422 36.55 2.00 -13.29
CA GLY A 422 35.34 1.94 -12.45
C GLY A 422 35.58 1.56 -10.97
N LYS A 423 36.85 1.48 -10.50
CA LYS A 423 37.16 1.29 -9.07
C LYS A 423 36.72 2.48 -8.23
N ILE A 424 36.69 3.67 -8.81
CA ILE A 424 36.17 4.88 -8.18
C ILE A 424 35.14 5.46 -9.13
N ASN A 425 33.89 5.58 -8.68
CA ASN A 425 32.81 6.18 -9.46
C ASN A 425 32.27 7.38 -8.69
N VAL A 426 32.28 8.54 -9.35
CA VAL A 426 31.72 9.79 -8.83
C VAL A 426 30.52 10.15 -9.67
N ILE A 427 29.36 10.33 -9.05
CA ILE A 427 28.15 10.83 -9.69
C ILE A 427 27.85 12.17 -9.03
N PHE A 428 27.73 13.21 -9.84
CA PHE A 428 27.40 14.55 -9.38
C PHE A 428 26.19 15.07 -10.12
N ASP A 429 25.19 15.59 -9.40
CA ASP A 429 23.97 16.16 -9.95
C ASP A 429 23.62 17.48 -9.27
N VAL A 430 23.15 18.43 -10.04
CA VAL A 430 22.51 19.67 -9.59
C VAL A 430 21.11 19.69 -10.16
N TYR A 431 20.12 19.93 -9.33
CA TYR A 431 18.74 19.94 -9.78
C TYR A 431 17.92 21.12 -9.24
N GLN A 432 16.90 21.48 -10.00
CA GLN A 432 15.81 22.33 -9.55
C GLN A 432 14.48 21.72 -10.00
N LYS A 433 13.56 21.55 -9.05
CA LYS A 433 12.19 21.09 -9.27
C LYS A 433 11.22 22.18 -8.83
N ASN A 434 10.38 22.65 -9.74
CA ASN A 434 9.28 23.56 -9.45
C ASN A 434 7.98 22.79 -9.58
N THR A 435 7.18 22.74 -8.52
CA THR A 435 5.85 22.13 -8.52
C THR A 435 4.83 23.25 -8.48
N ASP A 436 3.92 23.28 -9.44
CA ASP A 436 2.88 24.27 -9.60
C ASP A 436 1.50 23.61 -9.53
N ASN A 437 0.47 24.42 -9.21
CA ASN A 437 -0.90 23.96 -9.09
C ASN A 437 -1.06 22.85 -8.04
N LEU A 438 -0.45 23.02 -6.85
CA LEU A 438 -0.53 22.04 -5.77
C LEU A 438 -1.99 21.70 -5.45
N LEU A 439 -2.29 20.42 -5.35
CA LEU A 439 -3.60 19.92 -4.95
C LEU A 439 -3.76 20.06 -3.44
N TYR A 440 -4.62 20.98 -3.01
CA TYR A 440 -4.76 21.35 -1.61
C TYR A 440 -6.22 21.40 -1.16
N ASN A 441 -6.52 20.80 0.00
CA ASN A 441 -7.82 20.90 0.65
C ASN A 441 -7.94 22.26 1.36
N ARG A 442 -8.54 23.24 0.67
CA ARG A 442 -8.78 24.56 1.23
C ARG A 442 -9.93 24.50 2.25
N PRO A 443 -9.71 24.91 3.51
CA PRO A 443 -10.77 24.99 4.50
C PRO A 443 -11.87 25.96 4.07
N THR A 444 -13.12 25.61 4.33
CA THR A 444 -14.31 26.46 4.12
C THR A 444 -15.04 26.66 5.44
N PRO A 445 -15.75 27.80 5.64
CA PRO A 445 -16.55 28.00 6.84
C PRO A 445 -17.56 26.87 7.04
N ALA A 446 -17.66 26.32 8.24
CA ALA A 446 -18.57 25.19 8.56
C ALA A 446 -20.05 25.57 8.28
N THR A 447 -20.40 26.85 8.31
CA THR A 447 -21.72 27.36 7.95
C THR A 447 -22.13 27.12 6.50
N SER A 448 -21.15 26.79 5.62
CA SER A 448 -21.44 26.39 4.23
C SER A 448 -21.94 24.97 4.10
N GLY A 449 -21.89 24.16 5.16
CA GLY A 449 -22.22 22.74 5.15
C GLY A 449 -21.07 21.81 4.66
N VAL A 450 -20.00 22.38 4.11
CA VAL A 450 -18.81 21.65 3.64
C VAL A 450 -17.56 22.29 4.27
N THR A 451 -16.77 21.52 4.98
CA THR A 451 -15.62 22.03 5.77
C THR A 451 -14.34 22.23 4.97
N SER A 452 -14.26 21.66 3.78
CA SER A 452 -13.11 21.84 2.88
C SER A 452 -13.49 21.59 1.42
N ASN A 453 -12.77 22.24 0.51
CA ASN A 453 -12.90 22.00 -0.93
C ASN A 453 -11.51 21.88 -1.58
N ILE A 454 -11.32 20.85 -2.42
CA ILE A 454 -10.06 20.64 -3.12
C ILE A 454 -9.87 21.66 -4.25
N THR A 455 -8.69 22.23 -4.35
CA THR A 455 -8.37 23.23 -5.37
C THR A 455 -6.89 23.19 -5.71
N ASN A 456 -6.54 23.70 -6.88
CA ASN A 456 -5.15 23.94 -7.27
C ASN A 456 -4.71 25.29 -6.70
N ILE A 457 -3.76 25.31 -5.76
CA ILE A 457 -3.28 26.54 -5.13
C ILE A 457 -1.81 26.41 -4.70
N GLY A 458 -1.06 27.46 -5.00
CA GLY A 458 0.34 27.54 -4.57
C GLY A 458 1.32 26.83 -5.50
N SER A 459 2.59 27.04 -5.19
CA SER A 459 3.73 26.40 -5.84
C SER A 459 4.84 26.14 -4.85
N MET A 460 5.69 25.19 -5.16
CA MET A 460 6.85 24.83 -4.34
C MET A 460 8.09 24.67 -5.21
N ARG A 461 9.23 25.16 -4.73
CA ARG A 461 10.52 24.98 -5.39
C ARG A 461 11.47 24.21 -4.50
N ASN A 462 12.03 23.13 -5.04
CA ASN A 462 13.12 22.36 -4.45
C ASN A 462 14.34 22.47 -5.34
N ARG A 463 15.52 22.69 -4.75
CA ARG A 463 16.79 22.68 -5.47
C ARG A 463 17.86 22.05 -4.58
N GLY A 464 18.78 21.34 -5.18
CA GLY A 464 19.83 20.67 -4.43
C GLY A 464 21.00 20.27 -5.29
N VAL A 465 22.00 19.78 -4.58
CA VAL A 465 23.22 19.18 -5.12
C VAL A 465 23.36 17.81 -4.52
N GLU A 466 23.65 16.83 -5.34
CA GLU A 466 23.83 15.44 -4.93
C GLU A 466 25.20 14.96 -5.36
N LEU A 467 25.91 14.26 -4.47
CA LEU A 467 27.20 13.63 -4.73
C LEU A 467 27.18 12.20 -4.23
N ALA A 468 27.38 11.24 -5.12
CA ALA A 468 27.60 9.84 -4.75
C ALA A 468 29.03 9.44 -5.11
N LEU A 469 29.73 8.82 -4.15
CA LEU A 469 31.05 8.26 -4.30
C LEU A 469 31.00 6.76 -4.02
N ASN A 470 31.24 5.95 -5.06
CA ASN A 470 31.35 4.51 -4.95
C ASN A 470 32.78 4.07 -5.18
N THR A 471 33.36 3.31 -4.25
CA THR A 471 34.73 2.80 -4.36
C THR A 471 34.76 1.30 -4.15
N THR A 472 35.54 0.62 -4.99
CA THR A 472 35.80 -0.82 -4.86
C THR A 472 37.26 -1.03 -4.52
N PHE A 473 37.54 -1.50 -3.32
CA PHE A 473 38.88 -1.89 -2.87
C PHE A 473 39.02 -3.41 -2.98
N GLY A 474 40.01 -3.90 -3.72
CA GLY A 474 40.42 -5.30 -3.64
C GLY A 474 41.19 -5.47 -2.33
N LEU A 475 40.62 -6.18 -1.37
CA LEU A 475 41.43 -6.77 -0.29
C LEU A 475 42.31 -7.80 -0.98
N GLY A 476 43.64 -7.64 -0.91
CA GLY A 476 44.58 -8.60 -1.45
C GLY A 476 44.33 -10.00 -0.90
N PRO A 477 44.94 -11.03 -1.46
CA PRO A 477 44.76 -12.39 -0.96
C PRO A 477 45.13 -12.44 0.52
N VAL A 478 44.15 -12.89 1.35
CA VAL A 478 44.37 -13.23 2.77
C VAL A 478 45.18 -14.52 2.81
#